data_f019c39293ec33001888096219faee61
#
_entry.id   f019c39293ec33001888096219faee61
#
_cell.length_a   1.000
_cell.length_b   1.000
_cell.length_c   1.000
_cell.angle_alpha   90.00
_cell.angle_beta   90.00
_cell.angle_gamma   90.00
#
_symmetry.space_group_name_H-M   'P 1'
#
loop_
_entity.id
_entity.type
_entity.pdbx_description
1 polymer ?
#
loop_
_entity_poly.entity_id
_entity_poly.type
_entity_poly.pdbx_seq_one_letter_code
_entity_poly.pdbx_strand_id
1 'polypeptide(L)'
;MAGATSDVDGAGATLRYGDVQPLLDQKCISCHTGSDAAQGLRLNSWQALVAGSEHGEAVIPFDAARSLMIELTTKLVGGPHPAEVGGETLSDAEVALLSRWVDEGAASASGEIPFADARHLLYAANQSVAVISVIDMDSNQVIRTVDLQEYGLPANASPHHIAVEPDGSFWYVSAIAANQILKFDRRNELVGRADFIRPGLLALDPEGENLYAGRSMAAVSPPQAIGVIRRSDMSLEEVGVFLRRPHALAVQPGSGTVFTGSLAANQIATFYPNDEAVELDELDGDRQHTLVEFAVSPDGRWMVGTTELTASVFVFDLDQAPGMTPVDTIAVDAAPWHPVFTPDGRWIYVGNNRGNTVSVIDMET
;
A
#
# COMPACT_ATOMS: atom_id res chain seq x y z
N MET A 1 -57.85 1.07 -21.33
CA MET A 1 -57.22 0.17 -20.33
C MET A 1 -55.85 0.75 -20.05
N ALA A 2 -55.74 1.45 -18.94
CA ALA A 2 -54.51 2.10 -18.51
C ALA A 2 -53.64 1.04 -17.83
N GLY A 3 -52.44 0.81 -18.36
CA GLY A 3 -51.44 0.01 -17.72
C GLY A 3 -50.74 0.83 -16.63
N ALA A 4 -50.84 0.38 -15.39
CA ALA A 4 -50.09 0.93 -14.27
C ALA A 4 -48.61 0.60 -14.42
N THR A 5 -47.79 1.63 -14.56
CA THR A 5 -46.33 1.54 -14.37
C THR A 5 -46.12 1.50 -12.87
N SER A 6 -45.64 0.36 -12.39
CA SER A 6 -45.13 0.22 -11.04
C SER A 6 -43.81 0.98 -10.93
N ASP A 7 -43.82 2.12 -10.28
CA ASP A 7 -42.65 2.83 -9.81
C ASP A 7 -41.93 1.94 -8.77
N VAL A 8 -40.77 1.47 -9.14
CA VAL A 8 -39.80 0.84 -8.19
C VAL A 8 -38.88 1.95 -7.69
N ASP A 9 -39.47 2.92 -6.97
CA ASP A 9 -38.73 3.89 -6.18
C ASP A 9 -38.56 3.37 -4.76
N GLY A 10 -37.47 2.58 -4.57
CA GLY A 10 -37.05 2.05 -3.29
C GLY A 10 -35.58 2.28 -3.01
N ALA A 11 -34.94 3.26 -3.64
CA ALA A 11 -33.65 3.75 -3.19
C ALA A 11 -33.88 4.59 -1.93
N GLY A 12 -33.74 4.01 -0.75
CA GLY A 12 -33.80 4.73 0.53
C GLY A 12 -32.81 5.90 0.52
N ALA A 13 -33.20 7.05 1.07
CA ALA A 13 -32.32 8.20 1.17
C ALA A 13 -31.01 7.82 1.88
N THR A 14 -29.87 8.32 1.37
CA THR A 14 -28.54 8.11 1.97
C THR A 14 -28.56 8.66 3.40
N LEU A 15 -28.10 7.83 4.36
CA LEU A 15 -28.05 8.19 5.76
C LEU A 15 -27.03 9.30 6.02
N ARG A 16 -27.35 10.16 6.96
CA ARG A 16 -26.50 11.25 7.40
C ARG A 16 -26.25 11.18 8.90
N TYR A 17 -25.27 11.91 9.40
CA TYR A 17 -24.96 11.97 10.84
C TYR A 17 -26.19 12.26 11.69
N GLY A 18 -27.11 13.12 11.25
CA GLY A 18 -28.35 13.41 11.95
C GLY A 18 -29.28 12.21 12.16
N ASP A 19 -29.16 11.16 11.34
CA ASP A 19 -29.97 9.95 11.46
C ASP A 19 -29.41 9.00 12.53
N VAL A 20 -28.07 9.03 12.78
CA VAL A 20 -27.39 8.20 13.78
C VAL A 20 -27.12 8.95 15.09
N GLN A 21 -27.11 10.28 15.08
CA GLN A 21 -26.83 11.12 16.25
C GLN A 21 -27.72 10.78 17.44
N PRO A 22 -29.06 10.59 17.32
CA PRO A 22 -29.92 10.24 18.48
C PRO A 22 -29.49 8.95 19.16
N LEU A 23 -29.00 7.96 18.41
CA LEU A 23 -28.46 6.71 18.95
C LEU A 23 -27.14 6.95 19.71
N LEU A 24 -26.22 7.73 19.13
CA LEU A 24 -24.95 8.09 19.76
C LEU A 24 -25.19 8.89 21.05
N ASP A 25 -26.14 9.83 21.05
CA ASP A 25 -26.51 10.63 22.22
C ASP A 25 -27.09 9.76 23.34
N GLN A 26 -27.87 8.75 23.01
CA GLN A 26 -28.49 7.86 23.98
C GLN A 26 -27.51 6.84 24.59
N LYS A 27 -26.65 6.20 23.75
CA LYS A 27 -25.90 5.01 24.16
C LYS A 27 -24.40 5.27 24.41
N CYS A 28 -23.82 6.34 23.82
CA CYS A 28 -22.38 6.50 23.74
C CYS A 28 -21.86 7.79 24.40
N ILE A 29 -22.63 8.90 24.31
CA ILE A 29 -22.17 10.24 24.69
C ILE A 29 -21.80 10.35 26.17
N SER A 30 -22.39 9.53 27.07
CA SER A 30 -22.08 9.57 28.50
C SER A 30 -20.62 9.31 28.83
N CYS A 31 -19.92 8.54 27.99
CA CYS A 31 -18.48 8.23 28.14
C CYS A 31 -17.62 8.91 27.07
N HIS A 32 -18.22 9.29 25.93
CA HIS A 32 -17.50 9.82 24.77
C HIS A 32 -17.77 11.28 24.50
N THR A 33 -17.58 12.13 25.54
CA THR A 33 -17.72 13.59 25.45
C THR A 33 -16.78 14.33 26.41
N GLY A 34 -16.55 15.61 26.15
CA GLY A 34 -15.70 16.48 27.00
C GLY A 34 -14.21 16.24 26.87
N SER A 35 -13.46 16.81 27.81
CA SER A 35 -12.01 16.69 27.86
C SER A 35 -11.52 15.30 28.24
N ASP A 36 -12.31 14.58 29.05
CA ASP A 36 -11.99 13.29 29.65
C ASP A 36 -12.71 12.14 28.92
N ALA A 37 -13.05 12.35 27.63
CA ALA A 37 -13.68 11.34 26.81
C ALA A 37 -12.87 10.04 26.79
N ALA A 38 -13.54 8.90 26.97
CA ALA A 38 -12.88 7.59 27.00
C ALA A 38 -12.06 7.36 25.74
N GLN A 39 -10.77 7.03 25.90
CA GLN A 39 -9.78 6.83 24.84
C GLN A 39 -9.66 8.04 23.88
N GLY A 40 -9.97 9.24 24.34
CA GLY A 40 -9.94 10.45 23.52
C GLY A 40 -11.04 10.56 22.47
N LEU A 41 -11.89 9.53 22.30
CA LEU A 41 -12.98 9.54 21.32
C LEU A 41 -14.12 10.43 21.75
N ARG A 42 -14.50 11.40 20.93
CA ARG A 42 -15.63 12.29 21.18
C ARG A 42 -16.69 12.12 20.09
N LEU A 43 -17.94 11.85 20.53
CA LEU A 43 -19.07 11.56 19.65
C LEU A 43 -20.16 12.64 19.66
N ASN A 44 -19.88 13.80 20.26
CA ASN A 44 -20.81 14.92 20.39
C ASN A 44 -20.94 15.78 19.12
N SER A 45 -20.17 15.50 18.09
CA SER A 45 -20.29 16.09 16.76
C SER A 45 -19.67 15.18 15.71
N TRP A 46 -20.11 15.33 14.47
CA TRP A 46 -19.54 14.60 13.35
C TRP A 46 -18.03 14.84 13.19
N GLN A 47 -17.59 16.09 13.29
CA GLN A 47 -16.18 16.46 13.20
C GLN A 47 -15.33 15.79 14.30
N ALA A 48 -15.86 15.71 15.53
CA ALA A 48 -15.16 15.09 16.64
C ALA A 48 -15.08 13.57 16.47
N LEU A 49 -16.11 12.93 15.92
CA LEU A 49 -16.11 11.51 15.59
C LEU A 49 -15.09 11.21 14.49
N VAL A 50 -15.08 11.99 13.40
CA VAL A 50 -14.14 11.85 12.28
C VAL A 50 -12.69 12.11 12.70
N ALA A 51 -12.46 12.96 13.70
CA ALA A 51 -11.11 13.17 14.26
C ALA A 51 -10.52 11.92 14.93
N GLY A 52 -11.34 10.89 15.22
CA GLY A 52 -10.88 9.62 15.75
C GLY A 52 -10.60 9.64 17.26
N SER A 53 -9.75 8.72 17.68
CA SER A 53 -9.40 8.42 19.07
C SER A 53 -7.88 8.34 19.26
N GLU A 54 -7.44 8.03 20.49
CA GLU A 54 -6.02 7.70 20.77
C GLU A 54 -5.55 6.43 20.06
N HIS A 55 -6.48 5.63 19.53
CA HIS A 55 -6.21 4.39 18.79
C HIS A 55 -6.38 4.53 17.27
N GLY A 56 -6.57 5.75 16.77
CA GLY A 56 -6.83 6.04 15.35
C GLY A 56 -8.30 6.28 15.06
N GLU A 57 -8.68 6.00 13.82
CA GLU A 57 -10.04 6.22 13.31
C GLU A 57 -11.10 5.35 14.00
N ALA A 58 -12.23 5.96 14.33
CA ALA A 58 -13.40 5.23 14.84
C ALA A 58 -14.24 4.64 13.70
N VAL A 59 -14.28 5.32 12.56
CA VAL A 59 -14.98 4.90 11.35
C VAL A 59 -14.10 5.05 10.13
N ILE A 60 -14.14 4.07 9.23
CA ILE A 60 -13.56 4.12 7.90
C ILE A 60 -14.73 4.31 6.92
N PRO A 61 -14.88 5.45 6.27
CA PRO A 61 -15.96 5.67 5.32
C PRO A 61 -16.02 4.61 4.23
N PHE A 62 -17.22 4.10 3.95
CA PHE A 62 -17.52 3.01 3.02
C PHE A 62 -17.03 1.61 3.46
N ASP A 63 -16.60 1.46 4.73
CA ASP A 63 -16.18 0.15 5.25
C ASP A 63 -16.58 -0.03 6.72
N ALA A 64 -17.83 -0.35 6.95
CA ALA A 64 -18.33 -0.63 8.30
C ALA A 64 -17.65 -1.85 8.92
N ALA A 65 -17.36 -2.88 8.10
CA ALA A 65 -16.78 -4.13 8.59
C ALA A 65 -15.38 -3.97 9.21
N ARG A 66 -14.62 -2.95 8.76
CA ARG A 66 -13.27 -2.64 9.29
C ARG A 66 -13.25 -1.37 10.15
N SER A 67 -14.41 -0.77 10.41
CA SER A 67 -14.54 0.38 11.31
C SER A 67 -14.53 -0.06 12.76
N LEU A 68 -13.61 0.50 13.56
CA LEU A 68 -13.42 0.11 14.96
C LEU A 68 -14.72 0.27 15.78
N MET A 69 -15.52 1.28 15.51
CA MET A 69 -16.83 1.49 16.14
C MET A 69 -17.75 0.27 15.94
N ILE A 70 -17.82 -0.27 14.72
CA ILE A 70 -18.68 -1.42 14.41
C ILE A 70 -18.07 -2.70 14.96
N GLU A 71 -16.77 -2.89 14.79
CA GLU A 71 -16.07 -4.06 15.34
C GLU A 71 -16.29 -4.21 16.84
N LEU A 72 -16.11 -3.13 17.61
CA LEU A 72 -16.29 -3.16 19.07
C LEU A 72 -17.74 -3.39 19.49
N THR A 73 -18.72 -2.81 18.77
CA THR A 73 -20.14 -2.99 19.10
C THR A 73 -20.68 -4.38 18.75
N THR A 74 -19.97 -5.12 17.90
CA THR A 74 -20.33 -6.51 17.50
C THR A 74 -19.43 -7.58 18.12
N LYS A 75 -18.42 -7.20 18.90
CA LYS A 75 -17.42 -8.10 19.47
C LYS A 75 -18.04 -9.19 20.35
N LEU A 76 -17.72 -10.44 20.05
CA LEU A 76 -18.24 -11.60 20.79
C LEU A 76 -17.37 -11.98 22.02
N VAL A 77 -16.05 -11.82 21.92
CA VAL A 77 -15.10 -12.16 22.98
C VAL A 77 -14.90 -10.99 23.93
N GLY A 78 -15.21 -11.15 25.18
CA GLY A 78 -15.19 -10.08 26.19
C GLY A 78 -16.49 -9.28 26.27
N GLY A 79 -17.43 -9.52 25.37
CA GLY A 79 -18.70 -8.84 25.25
C GLY A 79 -18.66 -7.64 24.29
N PRO A 80 -19.81 -7.27 23.72
CA PRO A 80 -19.89 -6.11 22.84
C PRO A 80 -19.78 -4.81 23.65
N HIS A 81 -19.10 -3.81 23.06
CA HIS A 81 -19.11 -2.46 23.60
C HIS A 81 -20.49 -1.79 23.35
N PRO A 82 -21.07 -1.03 24.29
CA PRO A 82 -20.51 -0.64 25.61
C PRO A 82 -20.89 -1.57 26.77
N ALA A 83 -21.53 -2.72 26.54
CA ALA A 83 -21.99 -3.61 27.61
C ALA A 83 -20.82 -4.15 28.47
N GLU A 84 -19.64 -4.39 27.88
CA GLU A 84 -18.45 -4.86 28.60
C GLU A 84 -17.95 -3.88 29.68
N VAL A 85 -18.33 -2.59 29.58
CA VAL A 85 -17.99 -1.53 30.54
C VAL A 85 -19.21 -1.06 31.34
N GLY A 86 -20.31 -1.80 31.30
CA GLY A 86 -21.54 -1.54 32.08
C GLY A 86 -22.55 -0.63 31.37
N GLY A 87 -22.36 -0.34 30.10
CA GLY A 87 -23.33 0.35 29.26
C GLY A 87 -24.44 -0.55 28.73
N GLU A 88 -25.37 -0.01 27.98
CA GLU A 88 -26.46 -0.74 27.36
C GLU A 88 -26.06 -1.28 25.98
N THR A 89 -26.23 -2.59 25.75
CA THR A 89 -25.95 -3.23 24.46
C THR A 89 -26.77 -2.61 23.32
N LEU A 90 -26.17 -2.45 22.15
CA LEU A 90 -26.88 -2.10 20.95
C LEU A 90 -27.70 -3.29 20.46
N SER A 91 -28.92 -3.02 19.98
CA SER A 91 -29.71 -4.02 19.25
C SER A 91 -29.17 -4.22 17.84
N ASP A 92 -29.52 -5.35 17.20
CA ASP A 92 -29.14 -5.62 15.81
C ASP A 92 -29.58 -4.51 14.85
N ALA A 93 -30.72 -3.88 15.09
CA ALA A 93 -31.22 -2.77 14.28
C ALA A 93 -30.38 -1.50 14.45
N GLU A 94 -29.89 -1.22 15.66
CA GLU A 94 -29.01 -0.07 15.95
C GLU A 94 -27.62 -0.28 15.34
N VAL A 95 -27.08 -1.51 15.44
CA VAL A 95 -25.83 -1.87 14.77
C VAL A 95 -25.98 -1.73 13.24
N ALA A 96 -27.08 -2.25 12.68
CA ALA A 96 -27.35 -2.16 11.25
C ALA A 96 -27.49 -0.71 10.77
N LEU A 97 -28.08 0.18 11.60
CA LEU A 97 -28.19 1.60 11.30
C LEU A 97 -26.80 2.27 11.23
N LEU A 98 -25.94 2.03 12.22
CA LEU A 98 -24.57 2.56 12.23
C LEU A 98 -23.75 2.01 11.06
N SER A 99 -23.80 0.69 10.83
CA SER A 99 -23.08 0.04 9.72
C SER A 99 -23.50 0.63 8.38
N ARG A 100 -24.80 0.75 8.14
CA ARG A 100 -25.31 1.34 6.90
C ARG A 100 -24.86 2.79 6.71
N TRP A 101 -24.88 3.62 7.76
CA TRP A 101 -24.39 5.00 7.68
C TRP A 101 -22.90 5.04 7.32
N VAL A 102 -22.08 4.15 7.89
CA VAL A 102 -20.65 4.05 7.55
C VAL A 102 -20.46 3.57 6.12
N ASP A 103 -21.15 2.50 5.69
CA ASP A 103 -21.08 1.95 4.33
C ASP A 103 -21.56 2.93 3.25
N GLU A 104 -22.45 3.85 3.60
CA GLU A 104 -22.88 4.94 2.74
C GLU A 104 -21.93 6.16 2.77
N GLY A 105 -20.78 6.05 3.47
CA GLY A 105 -19.71 7.03 3.46
C GLY A 105 -19.59 7.88 4.73
N ALA A 106 -20.28 7.53 5.81
CA ALA A 106 -20.25 8.25 7.09
C ALA A 106 -20.53 9.77 6.97
N ALA A 107 -21.49 10.13 6.11
CA ALA A 107 -21.76 11.52 5.73
C ALA A 107 -22.18 12.40 6.91
N SER A 108 -21.75 13.67 6.91
CA SER A 108 -22.19 14.71 7.83
C SER A 108 -23.69 15.01 7.67
N ALA A 109 -24.26 15.82 8.55
CA ALA A 109 -25.65 16.27 8.44
C ALA A 109 -25.93 17.06 7.12
N SER A 110 -24.90 17.72 6.58
CA SER A 110 -24.97 18.41 5.28
C SER A 110 -24.68 17.51 4.08
N GLY A 111 -24.26 16.25 4.31
CA GLY A 111 -23.91 15.30 3.25
C GLY A 111 -22.43 15.34 2.83
N GLU A 112 -21.57 15.97 3.60
CA GLU A 112 -20.12 15.97 3.39
C GLU A 112 -19.55 14.59 3.76
N ILE A 113 -18.75 14.02 2.88
CA ILE A 113 -18.03 12.77 3.14
C ILE A 113 -16.69 13.09 3.80
N PRO A 114 -16.30 12.38 4.89
CA PRO A 114 -15.01 12.63 5.53
C PRO A 114 -13.85 12.39 4.56
N PHE A 115 -12.84 13.23 4.65
CA PHE A 115 -11.60 13.13 3.86
C PHE A 115 -11.79 13.17 2.34
N ALA A 116 -12.91 13.72 1.84
CA ALA A 116 -13.14 13.85 0.39
C ALA A 116 -12.08 14.71 -0.32
N ASP A 117 -11.47 15.64 0.41
CA ASP A 117 -10.43 16.55 -0.09
C ASP A 117 -9.00 16.12 0.30
N ALA A 118 -8.80 14.94 0.89
CA ALA A 118 -7.47 14.44 1.26
C ALA A 118 -6.55 14.35 0.03
N ARG A 119 -5.33 14.86 0.15
CA ARG A 119 -4.38 14.96 -0.96
C ARG A 119 -3.07 14.25 -0.72
N HIS A 120 -2.62 14.18 0.53
CA HIS A 120 -1.39 13.51 0.92
C HIS A 120 -1.72 12.09 1.36
N LEU A 121 -1.68 11.15 0.43
CA LEU A 121 -2.11 9.78 0.66
C LEU A 121 -0.93 8.82 0.71
N LEU A 122 -0.98 7.89 1.66
CA LEU A 122 -0.12 6.73 1.75
C LEU A 122 -0.96 5.47 1.50
N TYR A 123 -0.47 4.56 0.69
CA TYR A 123 -1.10 3.27 0.43
C TYR A 123 -0.32 2.15 1.12
N ALA A 124 -1.00 1.32 1.89
CA ALA A 124 -0.40 0.19 2.58
C ALA A 124 -1.00 -1.14 2.10
N ALA A 125 -0.16 -2.02 1.59
CA ALA A 125 -0.55 -3.37 1.17
C ALA A 125 -0.65 -4.29 2.38
N ASN A 126 -1.85 -4.76 2.71
CA ASN A 126 -2.08 -5.73 3.79
C ASN A 126 -1.93 -7.14 3.25
N GLN A 127 -0.70 -7.66 3.21
CA GLN A 127 -0.34 -8.88 2.48
C GLN A 127 -1.06 -10.15 2.97
N SER A 128 -1.46 -10.22 4.23
CA SER A 128 -2.16 -11.38 4.81
C SER A 128 -3.65 -11.45 4.44
N VAL A 129 -4.19 -10.34 3.93
CA VAL A 129 -5.58 -10.19 3.46
C VAL A 129 -5.58 -9.49 2.11
N ALA A 130 -6.68 -9.58 1.37
CA ALA A 130 -6.76 -8.98 0.03
C ALA A 130 -7.18 -7.49 0.08
N VAL A 131 -6.55 -6.69 0.93
CA VAL A 131 -6.96 -5.31 1.21
C VAL A 131 -5.79 -4.33 1.13
N ILE A 132 -6.05 -3.16 0.59
CA ILE A 132 -5.14 -2.00 0.64
C ILE A 132 -5.76 -0.96 1.58
N SER A 133 -4.99 -0.47 2.54
CA SER A 133 -5.37 0.69 3.35
C SER A 133 -4.91 1.98 2.67
N VAL A 134 -5.78 2.96 2.59
CA VAL A 134 -5.48 4.32 2.14
C VAL A 134 -5.47 5.23 3.37
N ILE A 135 -4.32 5.81 3.65
CA ILE A 135 -4.06 6.61 4.84
C ILE A 135 -3.91 8.07 4.45
N ASP A 136 -4.62 8.96 5.13
CA ASP A 136 -4.38 10.39 5.03
C ASP A 136 -3.19 10.77 5.92
N MET A 137 -2.13 11.28 5.31
CA MET A 137 -0.89 11.62 6.03
C MET A 137 -1.00 12.87 6.88
N ASP A 138 -2.01 13.71 6.66
CA ASP A 138 -2.22 14.92 7.46
C ASP A 138 -2.88 14.58 8.81
N SER A 139 -3.78 13.59 8.84
CA SER A 139 -4.43 13.10 10.06
C SER A 139 -3.83 11.81 10.63
N ASN A 140 -3.02 11.08 9.87
CA ASN A 140 -2.51 9.75 10.17
C ASN A 140 -3.63 8.70 10.41
N GLN A 141 -4.75 8.81 9.69
CA GLN A 141 -5.88 7.90 9.80
C GLN A 141 -6.08 7.10 8.52
N VAL A 142 -6.54 5.85 8.64
CA VAL A 142 -7.06 5.09 7.50
C VAL A 142 -8.40 5.71 7.08
N ILE A 143 -8.45 6.24 5.89
CA ILE A 143 -9.61 6.97 5.38
C ILE A 143 -10.43 6.19 4.35
N ARG A 144 -9.86 5.13 3.80
CA ARG A 144 -10.47 4.18 2.86
C ARG A 144 -9.79 2.83 2.96
N THR A 145 -10.51 1.81 2.55
CA THR A 145 -9.94 0.50 2.21
C THR A 145 -10.32 0.14 0.79
N VAL A 146 -9.44 -0.59 0.11
CA VAL A 146 -9.70 -1.16 -1.21
C VAL A 146 -9.65 -2.68 -1.07
N ASP A 147 -10.81 -3.33 -1.05
CA ASP A 147 -10.91 -4.79 -0.97
C ASP A 147 -10.78 -5.36 -2.38
N LEU A 148 -9.67 -6.06 -2.62
CA LEU A 148 -9.39 -6.64 -3.94
C LEU A 148 -10.39 -7.76 -4.31
N GLN A 149 -11.13 -8.30 -3.35
CA GLN A 149 -12.17 -9.30 -3.62
C GLN A 149 -13.35 -8.70 -4.39
N GLU A 150 -13.66 -7.41 -4.20
CA GLU A 150 -14.69 -6.70 -4.96
C GLU A 150 -14.36 -6.63 -6.47
N TYR A 151 -13.07 -6.76 -6.80
CA TYR A 151 -12.58 -6.80 -8.18
C TYR A 151 -12.32 -8.22 -8.68
N GLY A 152 -12.81 -9.23 -7.96
CA GLY A 152 -12.76 -10.64 -8.36
C GLY A 152 -11.48 -11.38 -8.01
N LEU A 153 -10.61 -10.82 -7.16
CA LEU A 153 -9.44 -11.51 -6.67
C LEU A 153 -9.79 -12.43 -5.48
N PRO A 154 -9.02 -13.51 -5.24
CA PRO A 154 -9.25 -14.38 -4.09
C PRO A 154 -8.90 -13.68 -2.76
N ALA A 155 -9.50 -14.12 -1.66
CA ALA A 155 -9.26 -13.57 -0.32
C ALA A 155 -7.79 -13.62 0.11
N ASN A 156 -7.00 -14.51 -0.47
CA ASN A 156 -5.56 -14.63 -0.26
C ASN A 156 -4.73 -14.06 -1.41
N ALA A 157 -5.24 -13.04 -2.11
CA ALA A 157 -4.56 -12.42 -3.26
C ALA A 157 -3.13 -11.97 -2.97
N SER A 158 -2.84 -11.65 -1.70
CA SER A 158 -1.52 -11.27 -1.21
C SER A 158 -0.97 -10.03 -1.93
N PRO A 159 -1.60 -8.85 -1.75
CA PRO A 159 -1.05 -7.59 -2.24
C PRO A 159 0.33 -7.36 -1.60
N HIS A 160 1.31 -6.90 -2.40
CA HIS A 160 2.68 -6.89 -1.94
C HIS A 160 3.37 -5.54 -2.10
N HIS A 161 3.49 -5.06 -3.32
CA HIS A 161 4.17 -3.79 -3.58
C HIS A 161 3.25 -2.81 -4.29
N ILE A 162 3.38 -1.53 -3.96
CA ILE A 162 2.59 -0.46 -4.53
C ILE A 162 3.52 0.56 -5.18
N ALA A 163 3.19 0.97 -6.40
CA ALA A 163 3.82 2.08 -7.09
C ALA A 163 2.76 3.16 -7.37
N VAL A 164 3.10 4.42 -7.13
CA VAL A 164 2.20 5.57 -7.33
C VAL A 164 2.80 6.48 -8.38
N GLU A 165 2.00 6.95 -9.33
CA GLU A 165 2.47 7.91 -10.32
C GLU A 165 2.84 9.26 -9.67
N PRO A 166 3.86 9.97 -10.16
CA PRO A 166 4.35 11.20 -9.53
C PRO A 166 3.29 12.28 -9.34
N ASP A 167 2.27 12.33 -10.22
CA ASP A 167 1.15 13.26 -10.13
C ASP A 167 -0.03 12.74 -9.29
N GLY A 168 0.08 11.51 -8.76
CA GLY A 168 -0.95 10.84 -7.99
C GLY A 168 -2.20 10.47 -8.79
N SER A 169 -2.17 10.48 -10.13
CA SER A 169 -3.33 10.16 -10.97
C SER A 169 -3.71 8.68 -10.93
N PHE A 170 -2.71 7.81 -10.83
CA PHE A 170 -2.87 6.36 -10.77
C PHE A 170 -1.91 5.73 -9.76
N TRP A 171 -2.29 4.55 -9.29
CA TRP A 171 -1.42 3.69 -8.50
C TRP A 171 -1.60 2.24 -8.91
N TYR A 172 -0.57 1.44 -8.66
CA TYR A 172 -0.48 0.05 -9.08
C TYR A 172 -0.17 -0.82 -7.88
N VAL A 173 -0.70 -2.04 -7.88
CA VAL A 173 -0.39 -3.03 -6.84
C VAL A 173 -0.14 -4.40 -7.45
N SER A 174 0.93 -5.05 -7.00
CA SER A 174 1.20 -6.45 -7.30
C SER A 174 0.44 -7.37 -6.35
N ALA A 175 -0.30 -8.35 -6.88
CA ALA A 175 -1.04 -9.35 -6.11
C ALA A 175 -0.42 -10.74 -6.35
N ILE A 176 0.48 -11.15 -5.44
CA ILE A 176 1.35 -12.33 -5.62
C ILE A 176 0.56 -13.60 -5.90
N ALA A 177 -0.42 -13.92 -5.05
CA ALA A 177 -1.17 -15.17 -5.14
C ALA A 177 -2.23 -15.14 -6.24
N ALA A 178 -2.68 -13.95 -6.64
CA ALA A 178 -3.57 -13.77 -7.77
C ALA A 178 -2.87 -13.81 -9.13
N ASN A 179 -1.53 -13.69 -9.18
CA ASN A 179 -0.72 -13.56 -10.40
C ASN A 179 -1.16 -12.37 -11.25
N GLN A 180 -1.48 -11.24 -10.62
CA GLN A 180 -1.95 -10.04 -11.30
C GLN A 180 -1.26 -8.78 -10.78
N ILE A 181 -1.18 -7.80 -11.65
CA ILE A 181 -0.84 -6.42 -11.34
C ILE A 181 -2.06 -5.58 -11.70
N LEU A 182 -2.54 -4.79 -10.76
CA LEU A 182 -3.75 -3.98 -10.90
C LEU A 182 -3.38 -2.52 -10.97
N LYS A 183 -4.13 -1.75 -11.77
CA LYS A 183 -4.04 -0.29 -11.86
C LYS A 183 -5.33 0.33 -11.35
N PHE A 184 -5.20 1.25 -10.43
CA PHE A 184 -6.30 2.04 -9.87
C PHE A 184 -6.14 3.51 -10.19
N ASP A 185 -7.24 4.21 -10.33
CA ASP A 185 -7.24 5.66 -10.41
C ASP A 185 -7.18 6.30 -8.99
N ARG A 186 -7.13 7.62 -8.94
CA ARG A 186 -7.10 8.41 -7.70
C ARG A 186 -8.34 8.21 -6.81
N ARG A 187 -9.46 7.71 -7.37
CA ARG A 187 -10.70 7.42 -6.62
C ARG A 187 -10.72 5.99 -6.10
N ASN A 188 -9.63 5.25 -6.32
CA ASN A 188 -9.48 3.84 -6.01
C ASN A 188 -10.38 2.92 -6.86
N GLU A 189 -10.77 3.38 -8.06
CA GLU A 189 -11.49 2.56 -9.03
C GLU A 189 -10.50 1.77 -9.88
N LEU A 190 -10.76 0.48 -10.08
CA LEU A 190 -9.94 -0.37 -10.94
C LEU A 190 -10.10 0.05 -12.42
N VAL A 191 -9.00 0.47 -13.05
CA VAL A 191 -8.97 0.94 -14.43
C VAL A 191 -8.16 0.06 -15.38
N GLY A 192 -7.42 -0.92 -14.84
CA GLY A 192 -6.64 -1.84 -15.66
C GLY A 192 -6.03 -2.99 -14.86
N ARG A 193 -5.63 -4.04 -15.57
CA ARG A 193 -4.91 -5.18 -15.00
C ARG A 193 -4.00 -5.86 -16.02
N ALA A 194 -2.94 -6.48 -15.53
CA ALA A 194 -2.06 -7.34 -16.31
C ALA A 194 -1.85 -8.67 -15.59
N ASP A 195 -1.86 -9.77 -16.31
CA ASP A 195 -1.54 -11.10 -15.78
C ASP A 195 -0.02 -11.30 -15.79
N PHE A 196 0.55 -11.54 -14.60
CA PHE A 196 1.98 -11.76 -14.44
C PHE A 196 2.22 -12.78 -13.32
N ILE A 197 2.97 -13.85 -13.61
CA ILE A 197 3.16 -14.96 -12.66
C ILE A 197 4.00 -14.50 -11.47
N ARG A 198 3.40 -14.57 -10.26
CA ARG A 198 4.08 -14.25 -8.99
C ARG A 198 4.75 -12.87 -9.01
N PRO A 199 4.01 -11.78 -9.28
CA PRO A 199 4.57 -10.45 -9.25
C PRO A 199 5.16 -10.14 -7.87
N GLY A 200 6.28 -9.42 -7.87
CA GLY A 200 6.95 -8.94 -6.67
C GLY A 200 6.97 -7.41 -6.62
N LEU A 201 8.19 -6.86 -6.58
CA LEU A 201 8.41 -5.42 -6.59
C LEU A 201 7.95 -4.78 -7.91
N LEU A 202 7.48 -3.57 -7.82
CA LEU A 202 7.12 -2.72 -8.94
C LEU A 202 8.06 -1.51 -8.96
N ALA A 203 8.57 -1.15 -10.13
CA ALA A 203 9.34 0.06 -10.31
C ALA A 203 8.72 0.88 -11.45
N LEU A 204 8.44 2.13 -11.17
CA LEU A 204 7.82 3.05 -12.12
C LEU A 204 8.91 3.86 -12.79
N ASP A 205 8.88 3.94 -14.11
CA ASP A 205 9.65 4.94 -14.82
C ASP A 205 8.93 6.29 -14.69
N PRO A 206 9.48 7.25 -13.93
CA PRO A 206 8.76 8.47 -13.62
C PRO A 206 8.53 9.36 -14.85
N GLU A 207 9.39 9.26 -15.88
CA GLU A 207 9.36 10.07 -17.09
C GLU A 207 8.90 9.27 -18.32
N GLY A 208 8.87 7.93 -18.22
CA GLY A 208 8.53 7.04 -19.33
C GLY A 208 7.10 6.51 -19.28
N GLU A 209 6.80 5.59 -20.18
CA GLU A 209 5.47 5.00 -20.35
C GLU A 209 5.30 3.65 -19.64
N ASN A 210 6.35 3.14 -18.99
CA ASN A 210 6.38 1.77 -18.48
C ASN A 210 6.36 1.69 -16.96
N LEU A 211 5.76 0.62 -16.48
CA LEU A 211 5.88 0.07 -15.14
C LEU A 211 6.61 -1.28 -15.26
N TYR A 212 7.60 -1.50 -14.43
CA TYR A 212 8.38 -2.74 -14.41
C TYR A 212 7.96 -3.59 -13.21
N ALA A 213 7.99 -4.92 -13.38
CA ALA A 213 7.62 -5.86 -12.33
C ALA A 213 8.65 -6.97 -12.19
N GLY A 214 9.23 -7.08 -11.00
CA GLY A 214 10.05 -8.21 -10.60
C GLY A 214 9.22 -9.42 -10.18
N ARG A 215 9.89 -10.54 -9.87
CA ARG A 215 9.25 -11.76 -9.34
C ARG A 215 9.28 -11.76 -7.82
N SER A 216 8.21 -12.24 -7.20
CA SER A 216 8.13 -12.36 -5.74
C SER A 216 9.17 -13.34 -5.18
N MET A 217 9.64 -13.07 -3.96
CA MET A 217 10.44 -14.01 -3.16
C MET A 217 9.74 -15.37 -2.97
N ALA A 218 8.42 -15.42 -3.00
CA ALA A 218 7.63 -16.64 -2.90
C ALA A 218 7.69 -17.51 -4.17
N ALA A 219 8.23 -17.01 -5.29
CA ALA A 219 8.41 -17.77 -6.51
C ALA A 219 9.64 -18.70 -6.42
N VAL A 220 9.43 -20.02 -6.40
CA VAL A 220 10.52 -21.00 -6.21
C VAL A 220 11.39 -21.12 -7.44
N SER A 221 10.79 -21.17 -8.62
CA SER A 221 11.51 -21.29 -9.92
C SER A 221 10.80 -20.40 -10.96
N PRO A 222 10.86 -19.08 -10.79
CA PRO A 222 10.20 -18.17 -11.73
C PRO A 222 10.95 -18.14 -13.08
N PRO A 223 10.30 -17.67 -14.15
CA PRO A 223 11.01 -17.26 -15.36
C PRO A 223 12.14 -16.28 -15.04
N GLN A 224 13.26 -16.37 -15.76
CA GLN A 224 14.37 -15.44 -15.66
C GLN A 224 14.09 -14.17 -16.48
N ALA A 225 12.95 -13.58 -16.20
CA ALA A 225 12.42 -12.43 -16.89
C ALA A 225 11.68 -11.51 -15.92
N ILE A 226 11.66 -10.23 -16.24
CA ILE A 226 10.81 -9.22 -15.58
C ILE A 226 9.69 -8.80 -16.52
N GLY A 227 8.61 -8.28 -15.95
CA GLY A 227 7.50 -7.70 -16.72
C GLY A 227 7.77 -6.25 -17.08
N VAL A 228 7.47 -5.89 -18.32
CA VAL A 228 7.40 -4.50 -18.81
C VAL A 228 5.94 -4.24 -19.16
N ILE A 229 5.30 -3.35 -18.41
CA ILE A 229 3.88 -3.07 -18.52
C ILE A 229 3.70 -1.65 -19.04
N ARG A 230 3.06 -1.49 -20.20
CA ARG A 230 2.70 -0.16 -20.69
C ARG A 230 1.57 0.43 -19.83
N ARG A 231 1.82 1.56 -19.19
CA ARG A 231 0.87 2.16 -18.22
C ARG A 231 -0.46 2.57 -18.83
N SER A 232 -0.48 2.93 -20.14
CA SER A 232 -1.69 3.42 -20.79
C SER A 232 -2.78 2.36 -21.00
N ASP A 233 -2.41 1.11 -21.28
CA ASP A 233 -3.32 0.02 -21.63
C ASP A 233 -3.11 -1.28 -20.84
N MET A 234 -2.12 -1.28 -19.93
CA MET A 234 -1.71 -2.46 -19.15
C MET A 234 -1.24 -3.66 -19.99
N SER A 235 -0.88 -3.44 -21.26
CA SER A 235 -0.22 -4.48 -22.07
C SER A 235 1.12 -4.85 -21.46
N LEU A 236 1.40 -6.16 -21.41
CA LEU A 236 2.59 -6.71 -20.76
C LEU A 236 3.45 -7.47 -21.76
N GLU A 237 4.74 -7.20 -21.69
CA GLU A 237 5.80 -7.98 -22.33
C GLU A 237 6.78 -8.48 -21.26
N GLU A 238 7.43 -9.62 -21.49
CA GLU A 238 8.47 -10.14 -20.60
C GLU A 238 9.84 -9.98 -21.24
N VAL A 239 10.76 -9.34 -20.51
CA VAL A 239 12.16 -9.20 -20.92
C VAL A 239 13.01 -10.21 -20.17
N GLY A 240 13.76 -11.05 -20.91
CA GLY A 240 14.70 -12.01 -20.34
C GLY A 240 15.90 -11.30 -19.74
N VAL A 241 16.13 -11.52 -18.44
CA VAL A 241 17.24 -10.89 -17.70
C VAL A 241 18.35 -11.89 -17.36
N PHE A 242 18.20 -13.15 -17.76
CA PHE A 242 19.19 -14.24 -17.69
C PHE A 242 19.75 -14.54 -16.29
N LEU A 243 19.25 -13.92 -15.23
CA LEU A 243 19.60 -14.21 -13.85
C LEU A 243 18.49 -14.98 -13.12
N ARG A 244 18.90 -15.75 -12.13
CA ARG A 244 17.98 -16.61 -11.37
C ARG A 244 17.22 -15.79 -10.34
N ARG A 245 15.89 -15.98 -10.25
CA ARG A 245 15.00 -15.32 -9.28
C ARG A 245 15.16 -13.79 -9.28
N PRO A 246 14.87 -13.09 -10.41
CA PRO A 246 14.93 -11.64 -10.48
C PRO A 246 13.90 -11.04 -9.52
N HIS A 247 14.36 -10.24 -8.54
CA HIS A 247 13.50 -9.69 -7.48
C HIS A 247 13.72 -8.21 -7.22
N ALA A 248 14.93 -7.83 -6.75
CA ALA A 248 15.28 -6.43 -6.57
C ALA A 248 15.07 -5.67 -7.89
N LEU A 249 14.50 -4.50 -7.83
CA LEU A 249 14.10 -3.76 -9.03
C LEU A 249 14.17 -2.25 -8.78
N ALA A 250 14.78 -1.51 -9.69
CA ALA A 250 14.75 -0.04 -9.71
C ALA A 250 14.84 0.49 -11.14
N VAL A 251 14.41 1.73 -11.32
CA VAL A 251 14.56 2.52 -12.54
C VAL A 251 15.33 3.79 -12.21
N GLN A 252 16.36 4.09 -12.99
CA GLN A 252 17.13 5.34 -12.85
C GLN A 252 16.33 6.52 -13.44
N PRO A 253 16.03 7.54 -12.64
CA PRO A 253 15.43 8.77 -13.16
C PRO A 253 16.27 9.40 -14.28
N GLY A 254 15.63 9.96 -15.27
CA GLY A 254 16.25 10.66 -16.40
C GLY A 254 16.77 9.75 -17.51
N SER A 255 17.40 8.61 -17.20
CA SER A 255 17.88 7.67 -18.23
C SER A 255 16.86 6.59 -18.58
N GLY A 256 15.97 6.24 -17.63
CA GLY A 256 15.07 5.10 -17.75
C GLY A 256 15.76 3.73 -17.65
N THR A 257 17.06 3.70 -17.30
CA THR A 257 17.82 2.45 -17.12
C THR A 257 17.20 1.62 -16.00
N VAL A 258 17.02 0.32 -16.25
CA VAL A 258 16.38 -0.61 -15.33
C VAL A 258 17.41 -1.57 -14.76
N PHE A 259 17.39 -1.73 -13.44
CA PHE A 259 18.25 -2.64 -12.70
C PHE A 259 17.40 -3.72 -12.03
N THR A 260 17.83 -4.97 -12.13
CA THR A 260 17.22 -6.06 -11.36
C THR A 260 18.27 -6.97 -10.74
N GLY A 261 18.08 -7.32 -9.48
CA GLY A 261 19.00 -8.14 -8.70
C GLY A 261 18.46 -9.53 -8.41
N SER A 262 19.37 -10.49 -8.29
CA SER A 262 19.06 -11.89 -8.02
C SER A 262 18.93 -12.18 -6.52
N LEU A 263 17.88 -12.94 -6.13
CA LEU A 263 17.82 -13.58 -4.81
C LEU A 263 18.71 -14.81 -4.67
N ALA A 264 19.20 -15.38 -5.77
CA ALA A 264 19.85 -16.70 -5.80
C ALA A 264 21.31 -16.68 -6.28
N ALA A 265 21.79 -15.54 -6.75
CA ALA A 265 23.15 -15.33 -7.22
C ALA A 265 23.59 -13.90 -6.91
N ASN A 266 24.91 -13.66 -6.89
CA ASN A 266 25.47 -12.33 -6.72
C ASN A 266 25.50 -11.60 -8.08
N GLN A 267 24.32 -11.40 -8.68
CA GLN A 267 24.19 -10.88 -10.03
C GLN A 267 23.18 -9.76 -10.09
N ILE A 268 23.52 -8.77 -10.90
CA ILE A 268 22.63 -7.66 -11.29
C ILE A 268 22.51 -7.68 -12.81
N ALA A 269 21.30 -7.55 -13.32
CA ALA A 269 21.04 -7.31 -14.72
C ALA A 269 20.64 -5.86 -14.93
N THR A 270 21.23 -5.23 -15.94
CA THR A 270 20.94 -3.86 -16.37
C THR A 270 20.44 -3.87 -17.79
N PHE A 271 19.39 -3.12 -18.08
CA PHE A 271 18.90 -2.94 -19.44
C PHE A 271 18.30 -1.56 -19.65
N TYR A 272 18.26 -1.16 -20.92
CA TYR A 272 17.71 0.12 -21.37
C TYR A 272 16.40 -0.15 -22.10
N PRO A 273 15.32 0.64 -21.88
CA PRO A 273 14.00 0.37 -22.46
C PRO A 273 13.94 0.28 -24.00
N ASN A 274 14.91 0.88 -24.67
CA ASN A 274 14.98 0.92 -26.14
C ASN A 274 16.15 0.12 -26.72
N ASP A 275 16.81 -0.70 -25.90
CA ASP A 275 17.92 -1.56 -26.31
C ASP A 275 17.54 -3.03 -26.06
N GLU A 276 17.88 -3.92 -27.01
CA GLU A 276 17.71 -5.37 -26.83
C GLU A 276 18.78 -5.99 -25.94
N ALA A 277 19.85 -5.24 -25.63
CA ALA A 277 20.96 -5.73 -24.83
C ALA A 277 20.61 -5.73 -23.33
N VAL A 278 20.92 -6.84 -22.67
CA VAL A 278 20.91 -6.97 -21.20
C VAL A 278 22.34 -7.23 -20.75
N GLU A 279 22.86 -6.33 -19.95
CA GLU A 279 24.19 -6.47 -19.33
C GLU A 279 24.05 -7.22 -18.02
N LEU A 280 24.99 -8.14 -17.73
CA LEU A 280 25.03 -8.90 -16.48
C LEU A 280 26.34 -8.60 -15.77
N ASP A 281 26.22 -8.13 -14.54
CA ASP A 281 27.34 -7.91 -13.64
C ASP A 281 27.34 -8.94 -12.51
N GLU A 282 28.50 -9.44 -12.15
CA GLU A 282 28.71 -10.30 -10.99
C GLU A 282 29.32 -9.47 -9.85
N LEU A 283 28.69 -9.54 -8.68
CA LEU A 283 29.22 -8.94 -7.48
C LEU A 283 30.28 -9.86 -6.87
N ASP A 284 31.42 -9.30 -6.52
CA ASP A 284 32.52 -10.02 -5.90
C ASP A 284 32.16 -10.59 -4.53
N GLY A 285 32.73 -11.74 -4.20
CA GLY A 285 32.65 -12.34 -2.87
C GLY A 285 32.26 -13.82 -2.87
N ASP A 286 32.78 -14.55 -1.88
CA ASP A 286 32.52 -15.98 -1.69
C ASP A 286 31.16 -16.27 -1.02
N ARG A 287 30.45 -15.23 -0.55
CA ARG A 287 29.18 -15.35 0.16
C ARG A 287 28.03 -14.90 -0.73
N GLN A 288 26.93 -15.64 -0.67
CA GLN A 288 25.69 -15.19 -1.30
C GLN A 288 25.13 -14.00 -0.53
N HIS A 289 24.79 -12.93 -1.26
CA HIS A 289 24.25 -11.70 -0.68
C HIS A 289 22.73 -11.73 -0.56
N THR A 290 22.02 -12.25 -1.55
CA THR A 290 20.56 -12.17 -1.69
C THR A 290 20.07 -10.72 -1.80
N LEU A 291 20.10 -10.20 -3.03
CA LEU A 291 19.68 -8.84 -3.33
C LEU A 291 18.13 -8.75 -3.22
N VAL A 292 17.66 -8.01 -2.22
CA VAL A 292 16.23 -7.96 -1.93
C VAL A 292 15.56 -6.78 -2.63
N GLU A 293 16.12 -5.59 -2.52
CA GLU A 293 15.52 -4.40 -3.11
C GLU A 293 16.57 -3.35 -3.45
N PHE A 294 16.29 -2.56 -4.48
CA PHE A 294 17.07 -1.41 -4.89
C PHE A 294 16.27 -0.12 -4.68
N ALA A 295 16.97 0.95 -4.36
CA ALA A 295 16.47 2.31 -4.45
C ALA A 295 17.48 3.19 -5.19
N VAL A 296 17.00 4.11 -6.02
CA VAL A 296 17.81 5.11 -6.70
C VAL A 296 17.53 6.48 -6.10
N SER A 297 18.59 7.27 -5.92
CA SER A 297 18.46 8.65 -5.42
C SER A 297 17.65 9.54 -6.37
N PRO A 298 16.98 10.58 -5.87
CA PRO A 298 16.15 11.45 -6.70
C PRO A 298 16.89 12.12 -7.87
N ASP A 299 18.19 12.35 -7.72
CA ASP A 299 19.06 12.91 -8.77
C ASP A 299 19.55 11.85 -9.78
N GLY A 300 19.22 10.56 -9.56
CA GLY A 300 19.61 9.47 -10.45
C GLY A 300 21.06 9.01 -10.33
N ARG A 301 21.88 9.59 -9.45
CA ARG A 301 23.30 9.30 -9.34
C ARG A 301 23.61 8.05 -8.51
N TRP A 302 22.93 7.87 -7.39
CA TRP A 302 23.22 6.81 -6.45
C TRP A 302 22.15 5.72 -6.51
N MET A 303 22.59 4.47 -6.52
CA MET A 303 21.71 3.32 -6.24
C MET A 303 22.20 2.62 -4.99
N VAL A 304 21.26 2.17 -4.16
CA VAL A 304 21.55 1.28 -3.04
C VAL A 304 20.82 -0.03 -3.19
N GLY A 305 21.47 -1.11 -2.73
CA GLY A 305 20.90 -2.45 -2.76
C GLY A 305 21.02 -3.13 -1.39
N THR A 306 19.89 -3.61 -0.85
CA THR A 306 19.88 -4.37 0.40
C THR A 306 20.21 -5.83 0.17
N THR A 307 21.02 -6.39 1.07
CA THR A 307 21.51 -7.76 0.99
C THR A 307 21.14 -8.54 2.26
N GLU A 308 20.12 -9.40 2.17
CA GLU A 308 19.53 -10.08 3.32
C GLU A 308 20.51 -10.95 4.10
N LEU A 309 21.28 -11.80 3.39
CA LEU A 309 22.15 -12.79 4.02
C LEU A 309 23.45 -12.21 4.59
N THR A 310 23.89 -11.07 4.11
CA THR A 310 25.11 -10.41 4.58
C THR A 310 24.86 -9.20 5.47
N ALA A 311 23.57 -8.86 5.70
CA ALA A 311 23.14 -7.75 6.55
C ALA A 311 23.87 -6.44 6.18
N SER A 312 23.84 -6.10 4.90
CA SER A 312 24.57 -4.97 4.36
C SER A 312 23.71 -4.20 3.34
N VAL A 313 24.10 -2.96 3.12
CA VAL A 313 23.62 -2.12 2.03
C VAL A 313 24.82 -1.86 1.11
N PHE A 314 24.69 -2.22 -0.15
CA PHE A 314 25.66 -1.85 -1.20
C PHE A 314 25.30 -0.48 -1.75
N VAL A 315 26.32 0.33 -2.00
CA VAL A 315 26.17 1.66 -2.63
C VAL A 315 26.86 1.61 -4.00
N PHE A 316 26.13 2.03 -5.03
CA PHE A 316 26.62 2.09 -6.41
C PHE A 316 26.58 3.55 -6.89
N ASP A 317 27.67 4.01 -7.55
CA ASP A 317 27.71 5.29 -8.26
C ASP A 317 27.36 5.03 -9.73
N LEU A 318 26.15 5.43 -10.13
CA LEU A 318 25.64 5.19 -11.48
C LEU A 318 26.28 6.07 -12.57
N ASP A 319 27.04 7.10 -12.17
CA ASP A 319 27.86 7.90 -13.09
C ASP A 319 29.18 7.19 -13.48
N GLN A 320 29.53 6.12 -12.78
CA GLN A 320 30.76 5.34 -13.04
C GLN A 320 30.49 4.11 -13.91
N ALA A 321 29.88 4.27 -15.07
CA ALA A 321 29.71 3.16 -16.03
C ALA A 321 31.03 2.80 -16.75
N PRO A 322 31.23 1.54 -17.22
CA PRO A 322 30.32 0.40 -17.17
C PRO A 322 30.59 -0.54 -15.98
N GLY A 323 29.52 -1.18 -15.49
CA GLY A 323 29.57 -2.26 -14.52
C GLY A 323 29.01 -1.87 -13.15
N MET A 324 28.30 -2.82 -12.54
CA MET A 324 27.65 -2.65 -11.22
C MET A 324 28.57 -3.13 -10.10
N THR A 325 29.67 -2.39 -9.86
CA THR A 325 30.56 -2.64 -8.73
C THR A 325 30.21 -1.70 -7.58
N PRO A 326 29.92 -2.21 -6.36
CA PRO A 326 29.69 -1.34 -5.21
C PRO A 326 30.90 -0.45 -4.91
N VAL A 327 30.68 0.84 -4.74
CA VAL A 327 31.72 1.78 -4.29
C VAL A 327 31.85 1.78 -2.77
N ASP A 328 30.81 1.32 -2.06
CA ASP A 328 30.82 1.15 -0.61
C ASP A 328 29.91 -0.01 -0.18
N THR A 329 30.15 -0.54 1.04
CA THR A 329 29.38 -1.60 1.68
C THR A 329 29.15 -1.26 3.13
N ILE A 330 27.93 -0.89 3.49
CA ILE A 330 27.54 -0.43 4.82
C ILE A 330 26.90 -1.57 5.58
N ALA A 331 27.45 -1.94 6.73
CA ALA A 331 26.84 -2.94 7.61
C ALA A 331 25.62 -2.33 8.31
N VAL A 332 24.52 -3.07 8.31
CA VAL A 332 23.26 -2.72 8.95
C VAL A 332 22.77 -3.86 9.85
N ASP A 333 21.58 -3.75 10.44
CA ASP A 333 21.02 -4.82 11.24
C ASP A 333 20.42 -5.96 10.37
N ALA A 334 19.94 -7.01 11.00
CA ALA A 334 19.61 -8.28 10.38
C ALA A 334 18.44 -8.19 9.37
N ALA A 335 18.66 -8.79 8.20
CA ALA A 335 17.71 -8.86 7.09
C ALA A 335 17.22 -7.48 6.62
N PRO A 336 18.10 -6.63 6.07
CA PRO A 336 17.70 -5.34 5.53
C PRO A 336 16.84 -5.54 4.28
N TRP A 337 15.68 -4.86 4.26
CA TRP A 337 14.73 -4.77 3.16
C TRP A 337 14.39 -3.29 2.93
N HIS A 338 13.62 -2.97 1.91
CA HIS A 338 12.98 -1.66 1.65
C HIS A 338 13.86 -0.43 1.98
N PRO A 339 14.92 -0.17 1.20
CA PRO A 339 15.67 1.07 1.31
C PRO A 339 14.85 2.21 0.67
N VAL A 340 14.84 3.38 1.28
CA VAL A 340 14.19 4.56 0.73
C VAL A 340 15.05 5.80 0.95
N PHE A 341 15.26 6.58 -0.11
CA PHE A 341 15.89 7.88 -0.03
C PHE A 341 14.92 8.95 0.47
N THR A 342 15.43 9.92 1.21
CA THR A 342 14.69 11.18 1.42
C THR A 342 14.60 11.96 0.10
N PRO A 343 13.59 12.86 -0.05
CA PRO A 343 13.41 13.63 -1.28
C PRO A 343 14.60 14.52 -1.67
N ASP A 344 15.45 14.89 -0.71
CA ASP A 344 16.69 15.63 -0.93
C ASP A 344 17.90 14.74 -1.26
N GLY A 345 17.70 13.39 -1.26
CA GLY A 345 18.73 12.41 -1.54
C GLY A 345 19.79 12.23 -0.45
N ARG A 346 19.66 12.92 0.68
CA ARG A 346 20.70 12.93 1.73
C ARG A 346 20.67 11.70 2.61
N TRP A 347 19.47 11.25 3.01
CA TRP A 347 19.32 10.13 3.94
C TRP A 347 18.70 8.92 3.28
N ILE A 348 19.13 7.73 3.73
CA ILE A 348 18.48 6.47 3.38
C ILE A 348 17.96 5.82 4.66
N TYR A 349 16.70 5.45 4.64
CA TYR A 349 16.08 4.63 5.68
C TYR A 349 15.99 3.19 5.20
N VAL A 350 16.46 2.25 6.02
CA VAL A 350 16.47 0.81 5.69
C VAL A 350 15.75 0.04 6.78
N GLY A 351 14.65 -0.61 6.44
CA GLY A 351 13.94 -1.49 7.37
C GLY A 351 14.70 -2.82 7.55
N ASN A 352 15.08 -3.16 8.78
CA ASN A 352 15.74 -4.40 9.12
C ASN A 352 14.73 -5.42 9.64
N ASN A 353 14.18 -6.24 8.74
CA ASN A 353 13.03 -7.12 8.98
C ASN A 353 13.19 -8.05 10.18
N ARG A 354 14.37 -8.67 10.37
CA ARG A 354 14.65 -9.55 11.52
C ARG A 354 15.28 -8.82 12.70
N GLY A 355 15.81 -7.62 12.47
CA GLY A 355 16.39 -6.78 13.51
C GLY A 355 15.33 -6.00 14.31
N ASN A 356 14.12 -5.84 13.77
CA ASN A 356 13.07 -4.96 14.30
C ASN A 356 13.56 -3.51 14.50
N THR A 357 14.45 -3.06 13.63
CA THR A 357 15.06 -1.73 13.66
C THR A 357 14.96 -1.06 12.30
N VAL A 358 15.23 0.23 12.26
CA VAL A 358 15.47 0.98 11.03
C VAL A 358 16.88 1.55 11.11
N SER A 359 17.71 1.25 10.10
CA SER A 359 19.01 1.89 9.92
C SER A 359 18.84 3.20 9.17
N VAL A 360 19.55 4.24 9.58
CA VAL A 360 19.59 5.55 8.91
C VAL A 360 21.00 5.80 8.42
N ILE A 361 21.16 6.01 7.13
CA ILE A 361 22.46 6.21 6.46
C ILE A 361 22.53 7.65 5.96
N ASP A 362 23.61 8.37 6.27
CA ASP A 362 23.90 9.71 5.74
C ASP A 362 24.79 9.55 4.49
N MET A 363 24.34 10.01 3.34
CA MET A 363 25.08 9.92 2.08
C MET A 363 26.18 10.98 1.94
N GLU A 364 26.31 11.93 2.89
CA GLU A 364 27.36 12.95 2.89
C GLU A 364 28.60 12.56 3.71
N THR A 365 28.51 11.59 4.63
CA THR A 365 29.56 11.18 5.55
C THR A 365 29.90 9.71 5.42
#